data_f2d5e7f0487e4d8c0d6106c0a530c205
#
_entry.id   f2d5e7f0487e4d8c0d6106c0a530c205
#
_cell.length_a   1.000
_cell.length_b   1.000
_cell.length_c   1.000
_cell.angle_alpha   90.00
_cell.angle_beta   90.00
_cell.angle_gamma   90.00
#
_symmetry.space_group_name_H-M   'P 1'
#
loop_
_entity.id
_entity.type
_entity.pdbx_description
1 polymer ?
#
loop_
_entity_poly.entity_id
_entity_poly.type
_entity_poly.pdbx_seq_one_letter_code
_entity_poly.pdbx_strand_id
1 'polypeptide(L)'
;MRIDGCQYRRMPKSLTVLDPAGPAGCCPPLAAEPLSAEQAAQVAPLLKALAEPVRLRLISLIASHPGGEACVCDLNDAFDLSQPTVSHHLRVLHEAGLVDRDKRGVWVYYRARTEALASLGALIGDQSS
;
A
#
# COMPACT_ATOMS: atom_id res chain seq x y z
N MET A 1 -11.56 22.56 -19.61
CA MET A 1 -11.99 22.37 -19.31
C MET A 1 -12.59 22.59 -18.53
N ARG A 2 -12.81 22.73 -18.22
CA ARG A 2 -13.30 22.98 -17.64
C ARG A 2 -14.32 22.61 -17.11
N ILE A 3 -14.86 22.89 -16.99
CA ILE A 3 -15.94 22.40 -16.88
C ILE A 3 -16.13 21.36 -16.06
N ASP A 4 -15.33 20.63 -16.06
CA ASP A 4 -15.31 19.53 -15.36
C ASP A 4 -15.44 19.72 -13.96
N GLY A 5 -14.96 20.71 -13.45
CA GLY A 5 -15.01 20.95 -12.05
C GLY A 5 -16.41 20.92 -11.54
N CYS A 6 -17.29 21.36 -12.34
CA CYS A 6 -18.64 21.38 -11.92
C CYS A 6 -19.21 20.03 -11.73
N GLN A 7 -18.81 19.14 -12.55
CA GLN A 7 -19.33 17.86 -12.47
C GLN A 7 -18.87 17.14 -11.26
N TYR A 8 -17.70 17.44 -10.81
CA TYR A 8 -17.20 16.80 -9.65
C TYR A 8 -18.09 17.03 -8.47
N ARG A 9 -18.66 18.13 -8.38
CA ARG A 9 -19.43 18.43 -7.23
C ARG A 9 -20.60 17.56 -7.06
N ARG A 10 -21.10 17.04 -8.11
CA ARG A 10 -22.21 16.18 -7.98
C ARG A 10 -21.86 14.82 -7.57
N MET A 11 -20.65 14.46 -7.80
CA MET A 11 -20.25 13.14 -7.50
C MET A 11 -20.25 12.81 -6.04
N PRO A 12 -20.07 13.72 -5.17
CA PRO A 12 -19.95 13.41 -3.77
C PRO A 12 -21.03 12.54 -3.25
N LYS A 13 -22.14 12.58 -3.84
CA LYS A 13 -23.14 11.78 -3.35
C LYS A 13 -22.84 10.36 -3.40
N SER A 14 -22.24 9.93 -4.41
CA SER A 14 -21.98 8.54 -4.55
C SER A 14 -20.98 8.06 -3.55
N LEU A 15 -20.23 8.94 -2.99
CA LEU A 15 -19.20 8.54 -2.10
C LEU A 15 -19.73 7.88 -0.87
N THR A 16 -20.87 8.29 -0.45
CA THR A 16 -21.36 7.73 0.76
C THR A 16 -21.61 6.28 0.62
N VAL A 17 -21.84 5.86 -0.56
CA VAL A 17 -22.14 4.50 -0.77
C VAL A 17 -20.97 3.61 -0.57
N LEU A 18 -19.82 4.15 -0.77
CA LEU A 18 -18.64 3.35 -0.71
C LEU A 18 -18.23 2.97 0.66
N ASP A 19 -18.56 3.76 1.60
CA ASP A 19 -18.12 3.49 2.91
C ASP A 19 -18.35 2.14 3.41
N PRO A 20 -19.49 1.64 3.24
CA PRO A 20 -19.77 0.35 3.81
C PRO A 20 -19.01 -0.73 3.15
N ALA A 21 -18.45 -0.42 2.07
CA ALA A 21 -17.77 -1.42 1.34
C ALA A 21 -16.75 -2.14 2.14
N GLY A 22 -16.42 -1.65 3.20
CA GLY A 22 -15.50 -2.36 3.97
C GLY A 22 -14.13 -1.83 3.90
N PRO A 23 -13.34 -2.26 4.78
CA PRO A 23 -12.02 -1.74 4.98
C PRO A 23 -11.12 -1.96 3.82
N ALA A 24 -10.94 -3.16 3.50
CA ALA A 24 -10.00 -3.42 2.45
C ALA A 24 -10.67 -3.20 1.16
N GLY A 25 -10.04 -2.68 0.23
CA GLY A 25 -10.61 -2.49 -1.06
C GLY A 25 -11.80 -1.59 -1.05
N CYS A 26 -11.87 -0.77 -0.08
CA CYS A 26 -13.01 0.08 0.03
C CYS A 26 -13.05 1.16 -1.03
N CYS A 27 -11.94 1.42 -1.66
CA CYS A 27 -11.91 2.49 -2.64
C CYS A 27 -12.22 1.95 -4.02
N PRO A 28 -13.01 2.64 -4.81
CA PRO A 28 -13.28 2.20 -6.17
C PRO A 28 -12.06 2.50 -7.02
N PRO A 29 -11.97 1.89 -8.20
CA PRO A 29 -10.88 2.21 -9.10
C PRO A 29 -10.89 3.69 -9.41
N LEU A 30 -9.72 4.24 -9.62
CA LEU A 30 -9.59 5.66 -9.85
C LEU A 30 -10.47 6.17 -10.98
N ALA A 31 -10.61 5.37 -12.01
CA ALA A 31 -11.34 5.81 -13.16
C ALA A 31 -12.84 5.62 -13.06
N ALA A 32 -13.30 4.90 -12.05
CA ALA A 32 -14.72 4.62 -11.93
C ALA A 32 -15.48 5.84 -11.43
N GLU A 33 -14.90 6.53 -10.48
CA GLU A 33 -15.53 7.73 -9.96
C GLU A 33 -14.49 8.51 -9.18
N PRO A 34 -14.69 9.80 -8.98
CA PRO A 34 -13.69 10.60 -8.27
C PRO A 34 -13.53 10.15 -6.83
N LEU A 35 -12.31 10.16 -6.36
CA LEU A 35 -12.05 9.85 -4.97
C LEU A 35 -12.47 11.01 -4.09
N SER A 36 -12.98 10.69 -2.92
CA SER A 36 -13.24 11.73 -1.94
C SER A 36 -11.93 12.14 -1.30
N ALA A 37 -11.94 13.26 -0.62
CA ALA A 37 -10.78 13.71 0.10
C ALA A 37 -10.37 12.69 1.16
N GLU A 38 -11.36 12.06 1.79
CA GLU A 38 -11.07 11.08 2.81
C GLU A 38 -10.43 9.83 2.24
N GLN A 39 -10.94 9.37 1.12
CA GLN A 39 -10.36 8.20 0.48
C GLN A 39 -8.93 8.49 0.05
N ALA A 40 -8.71 9.66 -0.54
CA ALA A 40 -7.38 10.03 -0.95
C ALA A 40 -6.43 10.12 0.25
N ALA A 41 -6.92 10.63 1.36
CA ALA A 41 -6.10 10.74 2.54
C ALA A 41 -5.74 9.38 3.13
N GLN A 42 -6.58 8.40 2.93
CA GLN A 42 -6.29 7.05 3.40
C GLN A 42 -5.31 6.31 2.51
N VAL A 43 -5.42 6.55 1.22
CA VAL A 43 -4.61 5.81 0.26
C VAL A 43 -3.24 6.44 0.02
N ALA A 44 -3.19 7.76 0.00
CA ALA A 44 -1.95 8.43 -0.35
C ALA A 44 -0.75 8.03 0.50
N PRO A 45 -0.89 7.85 1.81
CA PRO A 45 0.27 7.43 2.60
C PRO A 45 0.83 6.08 2.18
N LEU A 46 -0.03 5.18 1.74
CA LEU A 46 0.43 3.88 1.27
C LEU A 46 1.25 4.02 0.00
N LEU A 47 0.75 4.83 -0.92
CA LEU A 47 1.47 5.06 -2.15
C LEU A 47 2.77 5.80 -1.90
N LYS A 48 2.74 6.73 -0.96
CA LYS A 48 3.94 7.48 -0.63
C LYS A 48 5.01 6.55 -0.07
N ALA A 49 4.62 5.61 0.78
CA ALA A 49 5.57 4.67 1.33
C ALA A 49 6.17 3.79 0.25
N LEU A 50 5.40 3.46 -0.78
CA LEU A 50 5.90 2.62 -1.86
C LEU A 50 6.71 3.40 -2.89
N ALA A 51 6.55 4.71 -2.95
CA ALA A 51 7.17 5.51 -4.00
C ALA A 51 8.62 5.86 -3.69
N GLU A 52 9.38 4.85 -3.34
CA GLU A 52 10.80 5.00 -3.08
C GLU A 52 11.44 3.68 -3.54
N PRO A 53 12.48 3.74 -4.36
CA PRO A 53 12.97 2.52 -5.02
C PRO A 53 13.35 1.40 -4.08
N VAL A 54 13.99 1.71 -2.98
CA VAL A 54 14.41 0.66 -2.06
C VAL A 54 13.18 0.03 -1.40
N ARG A 55 12.23 0.85 -1.00
CA ARG A 55 11.03 0.32 -0.36
C ARG A 55 10.22 -0.53 -1.31
N LEU A 56 10.12 -0.10 -2.56
CA LEU A 56 9.40 -0.88 -3.54
C LEU A 56 10.06 -2.24 -3.75
N ARG A 57 11.37 -2.27 -3.81
CA ARG A 57 12.08 -3.52 -3.93
C ARG A 57 11.94 -4.38 -2.69
N LEU A 58 11.93 -3.77 -1.52
CA LEU A 58 11.76 -4.52 -0.27
C LEU A 58 10.40 -5.20 -0.22
N ILE A 59 9.35 -4.49 -0.55
CA ILE A 59 8.03 -5.09 -0.48
C ILE A 59 7.90 -6.22 -1.50
N SER A 60 8.50 -6.04 -2.66
CA SER A 60 8.49 -7.07 -3.68
C SER A 60 9.23 -8.31 -3.20
N LEU A 61 10.38 -8.10 -2.59
CA LEU A 61 11.18 -9.20 -2.10
C LEU A 61 10.46 -9.97 -0.99
N ILE A 62 9.83 -9.25 -0.08
CA ILE A 62 9.09 -9.88 1.00
C ILE A 62 7.90 -10.66 0.44
N ALA A 63 7.15 -10.04 -0.44
CA ALA A 63 5.94 -10.67 -0.96
C ALA A 63 6.26 -11.91 -1.79
N SER A 64 7.38 -11.91 -2.47
CA SER A 64 7.75 -13.05 -3.30
C SER A 64 8.51 -14.13 -2.54
N HIS A 65 8.86 -13.89 -1.29
CA HIS A 65 9.54 -14.89 -0.49
C HIS A 65 8.56 -16.00 -0.14
N PRO A 66 9.05 -17.20 0.10
CA PRO A 66 8.15 -18.29 0.48
C PRO A 66 7.30 -17.90 1.68
N GLY A 67 6.01 -18.10 1.56
CA GLY A 67 5.09 -17.74 2.62
C GLY A 67 4.77 -16.27 2.72
N GLY A 68 5.34 -15.45 1.86
CA GLY A 68 5.06 -14.02 1.89
C GLY A 68 5.74 -13.30 3.05
N GLU A 69 6.77 -13.89 3.63
CA GLU A 69 7.47 -13.27 4.74
C GLU A 69 8.96 -13.51 4.61
N ALA A 70 9.76 -12.64 5.18
CA ALA A 70 11.20 -12.75 5.09
C ALA A 70 11.84 -12.24 6.38
N CYS A 71 12.93 -12.85 6.73
CA CYS A 71 13.72 -12.42 7.88
C CYS A 71 14.49 -11.15 7.50
N VAL A 72 14.68 -10.27 8.47
CA VAL A 72 15.47 -9.08 8.24
C VAL A 72 16.85 -9.42 7.74
N CYS A 73 17.42 -10.53 8.23
CA CYS A 73 18.76 -10.93 7.77
C CYS A 73 18.79 -11.21 6.28
N ASP A 74 17.73 -11.83 5.75
CA ASP A 74 17.67 -12.09 4.32
C ASP A 74 17.55 -10.79 3.55
N LEU A 75 16.79 -9.86 4.11
CA LEU A 75 16.59 -8.58 3.44
C LEU A 75 17.87 -7.77 3.42
N ASN A 76 18.60 -7.79 4.51
CA ASN A 76 19.87 -7.07 4.55
C ASN A 76 20.85 -7.61 3.53
N ASP A 77 20.85 -8.92 3.35
CA ASP A 77 21.77 -9.52 2.39
C ASP A 77 21.45 -9.16 0.96
N ALA A 78 20.19 -8.86 0.69
CA ALA A 78 19.76 -8.59 -0.67
C ALA A 78 20.09 -7.18 -1.13
N PHE A 79 20.45 -6.30 -0.21
CA PHE A 79 20.71 -4.91 -0.54
C PHE A 79 22.12 -4.52 -0.16
N ASP A 80 22.69 -3.66 -0.98
CA ASP A 80 24.02 -3.13 -0.71
C ASP A 80 23.86 -1.84 0.07
N LEU A 81 23.17 -1.94 1.20
CA LEU A 81 22.89 -0.81 2.05
C LEU A 81 23.19 -1.20 3.49
N SER A 82 23.40 -0.19 4.32
CA SER A 82 23.66 -0.49 5.72
C SER A 82 22.40 -1.02 6.38
N GLN A 83 22.59 -1.81 7.41
CA GLN A 83 21.47 -2.37 8.13
C GLN A 83 20.54 -1.30 8.70
N PRO A 84 21.05 -0.19 9.27
CA PRO A 84 20.14 0.87 9.74
C PRO A 84 19.30 1.46 8.63
N THR A 85 19.86 1.56 7.43
CA THR A 85 19.11 2.10 6.31
C THR A 85 17.97 1.18 5.91
N VAL A 86 18.26 -0.13 5.81
CA VAL A 86 17.23 -1.11 5.48
C VAL A 86 16.17 -1.12 6.57
N SER A 87 16.59 -1.08 7.82
CA SER A 87 15.65 -1.08 8.93
C SER A 87 14.76 0.16 8.92
N HIS A 88 15.30 1.29 8.52
CA HIS A 88 14.50 2.50 8.43
C HIS A 88 13.40 2.33 7.38
N HIS A 89 13.75 1.79 6.22
CA HIS A 89 12.76 1.60 5.18
C HIS A 89 11.69 0.58 5.59
N LEU A 90 12.11 -0.45 6.30
CA LEU A 90 11.13 -1.42 6.79
C LEU A 90 10.17 -0.80 7.80
N ARG A 91 10.68 0.10 8.62
CA ARG A 91 9.83 0.78 9.57
C ARG A 91 8.80 1.65 8.86
N VAL A 92 9.23 2.36 7.81
CA VAL A 92 8.30 3.17 7.05
C VAL A 92 7.19 2.32 6.46
N LEU A 93 7.55 1.17 5.89
CA LEU A 93 6.56 0.27 5.34
C LEU A 93 5.62 -0.27 6.40
N HIS A 94 6.15 -0.57 7.57
CA HIS A 94 5.34 -1.09 8.66
C HIS A 94 4.38 -0.03 9.19
N GLU A 95 4.86 1.18 9.35
CA GLU A 95 4.00 2.26 9.85
C GLU A 95 2.91 2.61 8.86
N ALA A 96 3.16 2.42 7.58
CA ALA A 96 2.16 2.66 6.57
C ALA A 96 1.13 1.53 6.47
N GLY A 97 1.39 0.40 7.12
CA GLY A 97 0.46 -0.71 7.08
C GLY A 97 0.64 -1.65 5.91
N LEU A 98 1.80 -1.60 5.27
CA LEU A 98 2.05 -2.45 4.12
C LEU A 98 2.69 -3.78 4.49
N VAL A 99 3.32 -3.85 5.65
CA VAL A 99 3.91 -5.09 6.15
C VAL A 99 3.58 -5.24 7.62
N ASP A 100 3.56 -6.48 8.07
CA ASP A 100 3.45 -6.79 9.49
C ASP A 100 4.83 -7.22 9.98
N ARG A 101 5.09 -6.98 11.23
CA ARG A 101 6.35 -7.32 11.84
C ARG A 101 6.10 -8.38 12.88
N ASP A 102 6.92 -9.42 12.85
CA ASP A 102 6.78 -10.54 13.78
C ASP A 102 8.14 -10.89 14.36
N LYS A 103 8.26 -10.82 15.65
CA LYS A 103 9.52 -11.12 16.29
C LYS A 103 9.48 -12.56 16.82
N ARG A 104 10.42 -13.37 16.38
CA ARG A 104 10.52 -14.76 16.78
C ARG A 104 11.88 -14.99 17.42
N GLY A 105 11.91 -14.93 18.73
CA GLY A 105 13.17 -15.03 19.43
C GLY A 105 14.04 -13.84 19.12
N VAL A 106 15.22 -14.08 18.59
CA VAL A 106 16.13 -13.00 18.22
C VAL A 106 15.93 -12.59 16.78
N TRP A 107 15.06 -13.28 16.05
CA TRP A 107 14.85 -12.99 14.63
C TRP A 107 13.62 -12.14 14.43
N VAL A 108 13.69 -11.21 13.49
CA VAL A 108 12.56 -10.39 13.15
C VAL A 108 12.17 -10.69 11.72
N TYR A 109 10.89 -10.97 11.52
CA TYR A 109 10.34 -11.27 10.22
C TYR A 109 9.38 -10.19 9.81
N TYR A 110 9.32 -9.92 8.52
CA TYR A 110 8.34 -9.02 7.96
C TYR A 110 7.49 -9.77 6.97
N ARG A 111 6.19 -9.55 7.03
CA ARG A 111 5.26 -10.23 6.15
C ARG A 111 4.50 -9.18 5.37
N ALA A 112 4.37 -9.38 4.05
CA ALA A 112 3.63 -8.44 3.24
C ALA A 112 2.15 -8.55 3.54
N ARG A 113 1.49 -7.41 3.66
CA ARG A 113 0.05 -7.40 3.85
C ARG A 113 -0.59 -7.43 2.48
N THR A 114 -0.91 -8.62 2.02
CA THR A 114 -1.38 -8.79 0.66
C THR A 114 -2.71 -8.11 0.42
N GLU A 115 -3.55 -8.00 1.45
CA GLU A 115 -4.81 -7.30 1.26
C GLU A 115 -4.59 -5.81 1.00
N ALA A 116 -3.59 -5.22 1.63
CA ALA A 116 -3.29 -3.81 1.36
C ALA A 116 -2.77 -3.63 -0.05
N LEU A 117 -1.91 -4.53 -0.48
CA LEU A 117 -1.38 -4.46 -1.83
C LEU A 117 -2.47 -4.69 -2.86
N ALA A 118 -3.37 -5.63 -2.58
CA ALA A 118 -4.46 -5.90 -3.50
C ALA A 118 -5.38 -4.69 -3.61
N SER A 119 -5.61 -4.00 -2.51
CA SER A 119 -6.44 -2.81 -2.53
C SER A 119 -5.82 -1.72 -3.38
N LEU A 120 -4.50 -1.54 -3.25
CA LEU A 120 -3.82 -0.55 -4.07
C LEU A 120 -3.87 -0.93 -5.54
N GLY A 121 -3.69 -2.21 -5.83
CA GLY A 121 -3.78 -2.68 -7.21
C GLY A 121 -5.16 -2.44 -7.79
N ALA A 122 -6.19 -2.71 -6.99
CA ALA A 122 -7.55 -2.51 -7.47
C ALA A 122 -7.86 -1.03 -7.68
N LEU A 123 -7.26 -0.18 -6.87
CA LEU A 123 -7.49 1.24 -7.02
C LEU A 123 -6.90 1.77 -8.30
N ILE A 124 -5.69 1.36 -8.63
CA ILE A 124 -4.97 1.89 -9.77
C ILE A 124 -5.29 1.16 -11.06
N GLY A 125 -5.46 -0.14 -10.96
CA GLY A 125 -5.65 -0.95 -12.14
C GLY A 125 -7.08 -1.02 -12.59
N ASP A 126 -7.25 -1.58 -13.77
CA ASP A 126 -8.57 -1.76 -14.35
C ASP A 126 -9.11 -3.09 -13.88
N GLN A 127 -10.27 -3.06 -13.31
CA GLN A 127 -10.88 -4.27 -12.79
C GLN A 127 -11.74 -4.99 -13.78
N SER A 128 -11.87 -4.44 -14.94
CA SER A 128 -12.81 -5.00 -15.87
C SER A 128 -12.39 -6.32 -16.45
N SER A 129 -11.18 -6.68 -16.35
CA SER A 129 -10.75 -7.91 -17.01
C SER A 129 -11.13 -9.16 -16.25
#